data_db40e45b14c4bf23c4b10393171a949c
#
_entry.id   db40e45b14c4bf23c4b10393171a949c
#
_cell.length_a   1.000
_cell.length_b   1.000
_cell.length_c   1.000
_cell.angle_alpha   90.00
_cell.angle_beta   90.00
_cell.angle_gamma   90.00
#
_symmetry.space_group_name_H-M   'P 1'
#
loop_
_entity.id
_entity.type
_entity.pdbx_description
1 polymer ?
#
loop_
_entity_poly.entity_id
_entity_poly.type
_entity_poly.pdbx_seq_one_letter_code
_entity_poly.pdbx_strand_id
1 'polypeptide(L)'
;MSYSFEYIDIILLAMIAGFIFLRLRGILGNKSNLDENISSNLHNEFPLKKKEEKISEENFDEKAKVEFLKGAKIAYENIIKDFSIGNLKNIKNLLDQNVLNEFSQALKERESKGLVTDATFIGIKSASIKDYKQINNIFEVTVDFVSEIISCIRDKEKKIVSGDSKKIKEVFDTWKFSRDIRSTNPNWKLIDTQA
;
A
#
# COMPACT_ATOMS: atom_id res chain seq x y z
N MET A 1 -38.38 -7.65 -9.87
CA MET A 1 -37.18 -8.03 -10.63
C MET A 1 -36.01 -7.27 -10.04
N SER A 2 -35.36 -7.86 -9.02
CA SER A 2 -34.34 -7.14 -8.20
C SER A 2 -33.15 -8.06 -7.87
N TYR A 3 -32.67 -8.82 -8.85
CA TYR A 3 -31.56 -9.76 -8.63
C TYR A 3 -30.23 -9.28 -9.21
N SER A 4 -30.15 -8.05 -9.73
CA SER A 4 -28.94 -7.54 -10.37
C SER A 4 -27.99 -6.77 -9.43
N PHE A 5 -28.41 -6.47 -8.20
CA PHE A 5 -27.62 -5.62 -7.30
C PHE A 5 -26.67 -6.39 -6.37
N GLU A 6 -26.94 -7.67 -6.09
CA GLU A 6 -26.11 -8.48 -5.17
C GLU A 6 -24.79 -8.95 -5.82
N TYR A 7 -24.76 -9.09 -7.16
CA TYR A 7 -23.55 -9.58 -7.84
C TYR A 7 -22.48 -8.49 -8.06
N ILE A 8 -22.84 -7.22 -7.97
CA ILE A 8 -21.94 -6.09 -8.23
C ILE A 8 -21.01 -5.84 -7.06
N ASP A 9 -21.50 -6.01 -5.82
CA ASP A 9 -20.66 -5.95 -4.63
C ASP A 9 -19.67 -7.13 -4.58
N ILE A 10 -20.09 -8.30 -5.10
CA ILE A 10 -19.23 -9.48 -5.22
C ILE A 10 -18.10 -9.26 -6.24
N ILE A 11 -18.33 -8.52 -7.33
CA ILE A 11 -17.30 -8.23 -8.33
C ILE A 11 -16.27 -7.22 -7.80
N LEU A 12 -16.70 -6.23 -7.02
CA LEU A 12 -15.79 -5.29 -6.36
C LEU A 12 -14.98 -6.01 -5.27
N LEU A 13 -15.65 -6.84 -4.47
CA LEU A 13 -15.02 -7.73 -3.48
C LEU A 13 -14.10 -8.77 -4.16
N ALA A 14 -14.47 -9.29 -5.34
CA ALA A 14 -13.64 -10.21 -6.11
C ALA A 14 -12.42 -9.54 -6.75
N MET A 15 -12.47 -8.24 -7.10
CA MET A 15 -11.28 -7.51 -7.52
C MET A 15 -10.31 -7.28 -6.35
N ILE A 16 -10.82 -6.98 -5.16
CA ILE A 16 -10.04 -6.85 -3.93
C ILE A 16 -9.57 -8.24 -3.48
N ALA A 17 -10.46 -9.24 -3.47
CA ALA A 17 -10.12 -10.62 -3.11
C ALA A 17 -9.22 -11.29 -4.15
N GLY A 18 -9.35 -10.97 -5.44
CA GLY A 18 -8.46 -11.43 -6.49
C GLY A 18 -7.04 -10.89 -6.32
N PHE A 19 -6.92 -9.65 -5.88
CA PHE A 19 -5.64 -9.02 -5.53
C PHE A 19 -5.00 -9.72 -4.31
N ILE A 20 -5.79 -9.99 -3.27
CA ILE A 20 -5.34 -10.73 -2.07
C ILE A 20 -4.97 -12.17 -2.44
N PHE A 21 -5.73 -12.84 -3.32
CA PHE A 21 -5.48 -14.22 -3.75
C PHE A 21 -4.23 -14.35 -4.62
N LEU A 22 -3.95 -13.39 -5.51
CA LEU A 22 -2.71 -13.36 -6.29
C LEU A 22 -1.49 -13.13 -5.38
N ARG A 23 -1.63 -12.36 -4.33
CA ARG A 23 -0.59 -12.13 -3.33
C ARG A 23 -0.32 -13.38 -2.47
N LEU A 24 -1.36 -14.10 -2.04
CA LEU A 24 -1.22 -15.36 -1.31
C LEU A 24 -0.56 -16.45 -2.16
N ARG A 25 -0.83 -16.47 -3.47
CA ARG A 25 -0.20 -17.42 -4.40
C ARG A 25 1.31 -17.17 -4.57
N GLY A 26 1.75 -15.90 -4.49
CA GLY A 26 3.17 -15.54 -4.50
C GLY A 26 3.93 -15.99 -3.25
N ILE A 27 3.26 -16.03 -2.11
CA ILE A 27 3.87 -16.44 -0.82
C ILE A 27 3.89 -17.96 -0.66
N LEU A 28 2.88 -18.68 -1.20
CA LEU A 28 2.84 -20.15 -1.16
C LEU A 28 3.66 -20.84 -2.26
N GLY A 29 4.07 -20.10 -3.31
CA GLY A 29 4.83 -20.66 -4.44
C GLY A 29 6.34 -20.77 -4.24
N ASN A 30 6.89 -20.26 -3.14
CA ASN A 30 8.35 -20.24 -2.90
C ASN A 30 8.78 -21.11 -1.73
N LYS A 31 8.16 -22.27 -1.56
CA LYS A 31 8.58 -23.28 -0.59
C LYS A 31 9.15 -24.51 -1.29
N SER A 32 10.35 -24.35 -1.86
CA SER A 32 11.19 -25.49 -2.19
C SER A 32 12.65 -25.04 -2.25
N ASN A 33 13.43 -25.59 -1.39
CA ASN A 33 14.88 -25.69 -1.26
C ASN A 33 15.47 -25.00 -0.03
N LEU A 34 15.22 -25.62 1.12
CA LEU A 34 16.14 -25.61 2.24
C LEU A 34 16.06 -27.01 2.87
N ASP A 35 16.71 -27.97 2.24
CA ASP A 35 17.11 -29.20 2.90
C ASP A 35 18.61 -29.18 3.15
N GLU A 36 18.91 -29.35 4.43
CA GLU A 36 20.04 -30.06 5.03
C GLU A 36 21.46 -29.66 4.62
N ASN A 37 22.14 -29.00 5.55
CA ASN A 37 23.42 -29.50 6.00
C ASN A 37 23.72 -28.98 7.41
N ILE A 38 23.34 -29.81 8.40
CA ILE A 38 23.85 -29.75 9.75
C ILE A 38 25.13 -30.60 9.73
N SER A 39 26.27 -29.94 9.91
CA SER A 39 27.45 -30.61 10.46
C SER A 39 28.41 -29.61 11.09
N SER A 40 28.37 -29.61 12.38
CA SER A 40 29.45 -29.46 13.34
C SER A 40 30.81 -28.94 12.83
N ASN A 41 31.26 -27.81 13.38
CA ASN A 41 32.56 -27.78 14.06
C ASN A 41 32.67 -26.60 15.05
N LEU A 42 33.03 -27.00 16.25
CA LEU A 42 33.33 -26.21 17.42
C LEU A 42 34.62 -25.40 17.27
N HIS A 43 34.69 -24.33 18.02
CA HIS A 43 35.87 -23.61 18.51
C HIS A 43 36.66 -22.72 17.56
N ASN A 44 36.51 -21.40 17.74
CA ASN A 44 37.62 -20.62 18.33
C ASN A 44 37.14 -19.18 18.63
N GLU A 45 37.31 -18.83 19.88
CA GLU A 45 37.15 -17.50 20.43
C GLU A 45 38.17 -16.54 19.83
N PHE A 46 37.68 -15.41 19.28
CA PHE A 46 38.41 -14.14 19.31
C PHE A 46 37.39 -13.02 19.50
N PRO A 47 37.52 -12.18 20.52
CA PRO A 47 36.64 -11.02 20.69
C PRO A 47 37.11 -9.91 19.76
N LEU A 48 36.62 -9.87 18.55
CA LEU A 48 36.66 -8.67 17.78
C LEU A 48 35.66 -7.69 18.39
N LYS A 49 36.17 -6.71 19.13
CA LYS A 49 35.47 -5.49 19.47
C LYS A 49 34.95 -4.87 18.20
N LYS A 50 33.72 -5.21 17.82
CA LYS A 50 32.95 -4.48 16.87
C LYS A 50 32.68 -3.12 17.51
N LYS A 51 33.37 -2.10 17.00
CA LYS A 51 33.10 -0.71 17.27
C LYS A 51 31.64 -0.48 16.87
N GLU A 52 30.76 -0.47 17.85
CA GLU A 52 29.38 -0.02 17.64
C GLU A 52 29.49 1.45 17.26
N GLU A 53 29.46 1.72 15.97
CA GLU A 53 29.10 3.04 15.49
C GLU A 53 27.70 3.28 16.06
N LYS A 54 27.61 4.18 17.02
CA LYS A 54 26.35 4.77 17.46
C LYS A 54 25.78 5.49 16.24
N ILE A 55 25.02 4.74 15.43
CA ILE A 55 24.07 5.31 14.49
C ILE A 55 23.12 6.07 15.41
N SER A 56 23.03 7.37 15.26
CA SER A 56 22.05 8.19 15.95
C SER A 56 20.70 7.51 15.75
N GLU A 57 20.13 6.97 16.82
CA GLU A 57 18.75 6.52 16.84
C GLU A 57 17.92 7.75 16.43
N GLU A 58 17.50 7.80 15.17
CA GLU A 58 16.52 8.78 14.74
C GLU A 58 15.22 8.36 15.44
N ASN A 59 15.05 8.90 16.66
CA ASN A 59 13.90 8.59 17.48
C ASN A 59 12.65 9.02 16.73
N PHE A 60 11.79 8.05 16.37
CA PHE A 60 10.46 8.31 15.86
C PHE A 60 9.59 8.81 17.03
N ASP A 61 9.94 10.00 17.53
CA ASP A 61 9.28 10.66 18.64
C ASP A 61 7.89 11.20 18.25
N GLU A 62 7.17 11.76 19.20
CA GLU A 62 5.82 12.27 18.97
C GLU A 62 5.78 13.38 17.92
N LYS A 63 6.81 14.21 17.82
CA LYS A 63 6.90 15.25 16.79
C LYS A 63 7.10 14.63 15.40
N ALA A 64 8.00 13.65 15.27
CA ALA A 64 8.22 12.93 14.03
C ALA A 64 6.96 12.17 13.57
N LYS A 65 6.20 11.58 14.50
CA LYS A 65 4.91 10.93 14.20
C LYS A 65 3.88 11.90 13.64
N VAL A 66 3.76 13.09 14.25
CA VAL A 66 2.83 14.13 13.76
C VAL A 66 3.21 14.62 12.37
N GLU A 67 4.51 14.89 12.13
CA GLU A 67 5.00 15.30 10.81
C GLU A 67 4.81 14.20 9.77
N PHE A 68 5.11 12.96 10.12
CA PHE A 68 4.87 11.80 9.26
C PHE A 68 3.38 11.67 8.89
N LEU A 69 2.47 11.69 9.86
CA LEU A 69 1.03 11.58 9.61
C LEU A 69 0.51 12.69 8.69
N LYS A 70 1.03 13.91 8.85
CA LYS A 70 0.69 15.02 7.95
C LYS A 70 1.11 14.71 6.50
N GLY A 71 2.33 14.21 6.31
CA GLY A 71 2.82 13.79 5.00
C GLY A 71 2.07 12.58 4.43
N ALA A 72 1.77 11.58 5.28
CA ALA A 72 1.04 10.37 4.90
C ALA A 72 -0.39 10.69 4.42
N LYS A 73 -1.09 11.64 5.06
CA LYS A 73 -2.41 12.10 4.61
C LYS A 73 -2.37 12.74 3.22
N ILE A 74 -1.37 13.59 2.98
CA ILE A 74 -1.18 14.23 1.66
C ILE A 74 -0.85 13.17 0.60
N ALA A 75 0.02 12.21 0.93
CA ALA A 75 0.38 11.12 0.02
C ALA A 75 -0.85 10.25 -0.30
N TYR A 76 -1.64 9.88 0.73
CA TYR A 76 -2.85 9.09 0.57
C TYR A 76 -3.84 9.76 -0.40
N GLU A 77 -4.16 11.03 -0.18
CA GLU A 77 -5.07 11.79 -1.02
C GLU A 77 -4.59 11.85 -2.48
N ASN A 78 -3.30 12.17 -2.69
CA ASN A 78 -2.73 12.25 -4.03
C ASN A 78 -2.73 10.89 -4.73
N ILE A 79 -2.38 9.81 -4.02
CA ILE A 79 -2.36 8.46 -4.57
C ILE A 79 -3.75 8.02 -4.98
N ILE A 80 -4.76 8.20 -4.12
CA ILE A 80 -6.16 7.84 -4.45
C ILE A 80 -6.65 8.63 -5.67
N LYS A 81 -6.44 9.94 -5.72
CA LYS A 81 -6.86 10.80 -6.82
C LYS A 81 -6.19 10.39 -8.14
N ASP A 82 -4.87 10.32 -8.16
CA ASP A 82 -4.12 10.04 -9.39
C ASP A 82 -4.32 8.61 -9.88
N PHE A 83 -4.40 7.63 -8.98
CA PHE A 83 -4.72 6.25 -9.35
C PHE A 83 -6.12 6.12 -9.94
N SER A 84 -7.12 6.83 -9.40
CA SER A 84 -8.49 6.77 -9.92
C SER A 84 -8.58 7.25 -11.37
N ILE A 85 -7.89 8.33 -11.73
CA ILE A 85 -7.83 8.86 -13.10
C ILE A 85 -6.82 8.13 -14.01
N GLY A 86 -6.06 7.16 -13.46
CA GLY A 86 -5.07 6.37 -14.21
C GLY A 86 -3.74 7.06 -14.44
N ASN A 87 -3.41 8.09 -13.68
CA ASN A 87 -2.15 8.84 -13.83
C ASN A 87 -1.14 8.50 -12.73
N LEU A 88 -0.20 7.60 -13.01
CA LEU A 88 0.85 7.24 -12.05
C LEU A 88 2.06 8.19 -12.07
N LYS A 89 2.15 9.11 -13.01
CA LYS A 89 3.36 9.94 -13.19
C LYS A 89 3.66 10.81 -11.97
N ASN A 90 2.63 11.44 -11.40
CA ASN A 90 2.78 12.35 -10.28
C ASN A 90 3.10 11.63 -8.97
N ILE A 91 2.61 10.40 -8.81
CA ILE A 91 2.73 9.62 -7.57
C ILE A 91 3.86 8.60 -7.59
N LYS A 92 4.55 8.44 -8.73
CA LYS A 92 5.64 7.47 -8.90
C LYS A 92 6.69 7.55 -7.78
N ASN A 93 7.03 8.76 -7.34
CA ASN A 93 8.04 8.97 -6.31
C ASN A 93 7.54 8.65 -4.88
N LEU A 94 6.23 8.52 -4.71
CA LEU A 94 5.59 8.14 -3.45
C LEU A 94 5.42 6.62 -3.31
N LEU A 95 5.64 5.87 -4.39
CA LEU A 95 5.46 4.42 -4.43
C LEU A 95 6.82 3.73 -4.46
N ASP A 96 6.89 2.58 -3.85
CA ASP A 96 7.98 1.64 -4.11
C ASP A 96 7.77 0.94 -5.46
N GLN A 97 8.80 0.21 -5.94
CA GLN A 97 8.74 -0.42 -7.25
C GLN A 97 7.66 -1.52 -7.35
N ASN A 98 7.41 -2.26 -6.26
CA ASN A 98 6.43 -3.33 -6.25
C ASN A 98 5.02 -2.77 -6.34
N VAL A 99 4.69 -1.79 -5.48
CA VAL A 99 3.38 -1.11 -5.52
C VAL A 99 3.17 -0.40 -6.85
N LEU A 100 4.20 0.23 -7.42
CA LEU A 100 4.11 0.87 -8.74
C LEU A 100 3.79 -0.15 -9.84
N ASN A 101 4.39 -1.33 -9.81
CA ASN A 101 4.12 -2.41 -10.75
C ASN A 101 2.69 -2.94 -10.61
N GLU A 102 2.24 -3.16 -9.36
CA GLU A 102 0.88 -3.63 -9.06
C GLU A 102 -0.17 -2.62 -9.54
N PHE A 103 0.02 -1.34 -9.25
CA PHE A 103 -0.87 -0.28 -9.72
C PHE A 103 -0.89 -0.18 -11.25
N SER A 104 0.27 -0.30 -11.88
CA SER A 104 0.38 -0.29 -13.34
C SER A 104 -0.36 -1.46 -13.98
N GLN A 105 -0.28 -2.64 -13.37
CA GLN A 105 -1.01 -3.81 -13.83
C GLN A 105 -2.52 -3.64 -13.65
N ALA A 106 -2.97 -3.16 -12.50
CA ALA A 106 -4.39 -2.90 -12.24
C ALA A 106 -4.98 -1.88 -13.24
N LEU A 107 -4.22 -0.83 -13.58
CA LEU A 107 -4.66 0.14 -14.61
C LEU A 107 -4.74 -0.47 -16.00
N LYS A 108 -3.77 -1.32 -16.41
CA LYS A 108 -3.82 -2.04 -17.68
C LYS A 108 -5.01 -2.99 -17.76
N GLU A 109 -5.31 -3.70 -16.68
CA GLU A 109 -6.48 -4.58 -16.62
C GLU A 109 -7.78 -3.79 -16.73
N ARG A 110 -7.89 -2.64 -16.04
CA ARG A 110 -9.02 -1.74 -16.13
C ARG A 110 -9.21 -1.23 -17.55
N GLU A 111 -8.14 -0.79 -18.20
CA GLU A 111 -8.14 -0.33 -19.59
C GLU A 111 -8.54 -1.43 -20.58
N SER A 112 -7.98 -2.63 -20.44
CA SER A 112 -8.29 -3.79 -21.30
C SER A 112 -9.76 -4.17 -21.27
N LYS A 113 -10.42 -3.99 -20.12
CA LYS A 113 -11.87 -4.19 -19.94
C LYS A 113 -12.71 -2.99 -20.43
N GLY A 114 -12.04 -1.90 -20.81
CA GLY A 114 -12.70 -0.66 -21.22
C GLY A 114 -13.46 0.03 -20.09
N LEU A 115 -12.98 -0.15 -18.86
CA LEU A 115 -13.58 0.43 -17.67
C LEU A 115 -12.92 1.76 -17.32
N VAL A 116 -13.74 2.73 -16.92
CA VAL A 116 -13.30 4.04 -16.45
C VAL A 116 -13.80 4.22 -15.02
N THR A 117 -12.88 4.58 -14.11
CA THR A 117 -13.24 4.94 -12.74
C THR A 117 -13.51 6.44 -12.69
N ASP A 118 -14.67 6.77 -12.15
CA ASP A 118 -15.08 8.13 -11.84
C ASP A 118 -15.14 8.25 -10.32
N ALA A 119 -14.18 8.96 -9.74
CA ALA A 119 -14.04 9.06 -8.29
C ALA A 119 -13.81 10.51 -7.85
N THR A 120 -14.53 10.89 -6.80
CA THR A 120 -14.34 12.16 -6.10
C THR A 120 -13.92 11.87 -4.67
N PHE A 121 -12.71 12.28 -4.31
CA PHE A 121 -12.22 12.22 -2.95
C PHE A 121 -12.82 13.37 -2.14
N ILE A 122 -13.55 13.05 -1.07
CA ILE A 122 -14.19 14.04 -0.20
C ILE A 122 -13.22 14.48 0.89
N GLY A 123 -12.62 13.51 1.61
CA GLY A 123 -11.68 13.82 2.66
C GLY A 123 -11.27 12.62 3.50
N ILE A 124 -10.33 12.85 4.42
CA ILE A 124 -9.91 11.88 5.42
C ILE A 124 -10.65 12.18 6.72
N LYS A 125 -11.44 11.24 7.22
CA LYS A 125 -12.10 11.33 8.54
C LYS A 125 -11.11 11.09 9.67
N SER A 126 -10.28 10.05 9.53
CA SER A 126 -9.24 9.75 10.50
C SER A 126 -8.03 9.13 9.84
N ALA A 127 -6.86 9.33 10.46
CA ALA A 127 -5.63 8.62 10.14
C ALA A 127 -4.85 8.43 11.43
N SER A 128 -4.46 7.21 11.72
CA SER A 128 -3.73 6.85 12.94
C SER A 128 -2.62 5.85 12.63
N ILE A 129 -1.48 6.01 13.32
CA ILE A 129 -0.40 5.05 13.25
C ILE A 129 -0.85 3.80 14.00
N LYS A 130 -0.92 2.68 13.28
CA LYS A 130 -1.25 1.37 13.84
C LYS A 130 -0.04 0.71 14.45
N ASP A 131 1.09 0.78 13.75
CA ASP A 131 2.36 0.17 14.14
C ASP A 131 3.53 0.89 13.50
N TYR A 132 4.70 0.84 14.13
CA TYR A 132 5.96 1.26 13.53
C TYR A 132 7.10 0.38 14.00
N LYS A 133 8.07 0.18 13.15
CA LYS A 133 9.29 -0.57 13.47
C LYS A 133 10.47 -0.04 12.69
N GLN A 134 11.63 -0.22 13.28
CA GLN A 134 12.90 -0.01 12.62
C GLN A 134 13.59 -1.36 12.42
N ILE A 135 13.93 -1.65 11.18
CA ILE A 135 14.70 -2.84 10.81
C ILE A 135 15.99 -2.36 10.16
N ASN A 136 17.10 -2.46 10.87
CA ASN A 136 18.38 -1.86 10.46
C ASN A 136 18.22 -0.36 10.22
N ASN A 137 18.40 0.09 8.96
CA ASN A 137 18.29 1.49 8.56
C ASN A 137 16.96 1.82 7.87
N ILE A 138 15.98 0.93 7.92
CA ILE A 138 14.66 1.14 7.33
C ILE A 138 13.64 1.35 8.44
N PHE A 139 12.97 2.49 8.41
CA PHE A 139 11.72 2.66 9.14
C PHE A 139 10.56 2.14 8.31
N GLU A 140 9.68 1.40 8.95
CA GLU A 140 8.36 1.03 8.42
C GLU A 140 7.28 1.54 9.37
N VAL A 141 6.28 2.19 8.83
CA VAL A 141 5.12 2.72 9.58
C VAL A 141 3.85 2.26 8.90
N THR A 142 2.97 1.64 9.67
CA THR A 142 1.65 1.22 9.23
C THR A 142 0.62 2.24 9.72
N VAL A 143 -0.24 2.69 8.82
CA VAL A 143 -1.27 3.70 9.09
C VAL A 143 -2.64 3.16 8.70
N ASP A 144 -3.61 3.27 9.60
CA ASP A 144 -5.01 3.06 9.30
C ASP A 144 -5.65 4.39 8.90
N PHE A 145 -6.29 4.41 7.74
CA PHE A 145 -7.03 5.54 7.21
C PHE A 145 -8.53 5.23 7.18
N VAL A 146 -9.33 6.22 7.49
CA VAL A 146 -10.76 6.25 7.20
C VAL A 146 -11.01 7.46 6.33
N SER A 147 -11.46 7.24 5.11
CA SER A 147 -11.72 8.31 4.14
C SER A 147 -13.14 8.25 3.60
N GLU A 148 -13.59 9.35 3.02
CA GLU A 148 -14.87 9.45 2.33
C GLU A 148 -14.62 9.72 0.86
N ILE A 149 -15.25 8.89 0.01
CA ILE A 149 -15.18 9.01 -1.43
C ILE A 149 -16.57 8.81 -2.06
N ILE A 150 -16.79 9.43 -3.21
CA ILE A 150 -17.85 9.06 -4.13
C ILE A 150 -17.18 8.37 -5.30
N SER A 151 -17.58 7.15 -5.65
CA SER A 151 -16.96 6.45 -6.76
C SER A 151 -17.94 5.57 -7.52
N CYS A 152 -17.76 5.54 -8.85
CA CYS A 152 -18.42 4.58 -9.71
C CYS A 152 -17.47 4.14 -10.84
N ILE A 153 -17.75 2.98 -11.40
CA ILE A 153 -17.06 2.44 -12.57
C ILE A 153 -18.04 2.46 -13.73
N ARG A 154 -17.58 2.97 -14.88
CA ARG A 154 -18.36 3.02 -16.12
C ARG A 154 -17.72 2.13 -17.18
N ASP A 155 -18.56 1.57 -18.04
CA ASP A 155 -18.12 0.87 -19.24
C ASP A 155 -17.85 1.85 -20.40
N LYS A 156 -17.52 1.28 -21.58
CA LYS A 156 -17.27 2.05 -22.82
C LYS A 156 -18.48 2.87 -23.28
N GLU A 157 -19.69 2.46 -22.90
CA GLU A 157 -20.95 3.13 -23.22
C GLU A 157 -21.32 4.18 -22.17
N LYS A 158 -20.42 4.46 -21.20
CA LYS A 158 -20.61 5.39 -20.08
C LYS A 158 -21.69 4.97 -19.07
N LYS A 159 -22.17 3.73 -19.15
CA LYS A 159 -23.12 3.18 -18.19
C LYS A 159 -22.40 2.80 -16.90
N ILE A 160 -23.01 3.11 -15.75
CA ILE A 160 -22.46 2.69 -14.45
C ILE A 160 -22.62 1.18 -14.34
N VAL A 161 -21.50 0.47 -14.21
CA VAL A 161 -21.44 -0.99 -13.99
C VAL A 161 -21.16 -1.35 -12.55
N SER A 162 -20.63 -0.40 -11.76
CA SER A 162 -20.37 -0.59 -10.32
C SER A 162 -20.33 0.76 -9.61
N GLY A 163 -20.67 0.75 -8.32
CA GLY A 163 -20.65 1.93 -7.48
C GLY A 163 -21.85 2.87 -7.68
N ASP A 164 -21.75 4.06 -7.11
CA ASP A 164 -22.78 5.10 -7.17
C ASP A 164 -22.11 6.47 -7.29
N SER A 165 -22.49 7.25 -8.31
CA SER A 165 -21.91 8.57 -8.58
C SER A 165 -22.39 9.69 -7.67
N LYS A 166 -23.31 9.39 -6.73
CA LYS A 166 -23.92 10.39 -5.81
C LYS A 166 -23.74 10.03 -4.34
N LYS A 167 -23.46 8.75 -4.03
CA LYS A 167 -23.41 8.28 -2.66
C LYS A 167 -21.99 8.34 -2.11
N ILE A 168 -21.82 9.02 -0.96
CA ILE A 168 -20.59 9.00 -0.20
C ILE A 168 -20.42 7.61 0.44
N LYS A 169 -19.23 7.04 0.28
CA LYS A 169 -18.82 5.79 0.93
C LYS A 169 -17.66 6.05 1.86
N GLU A 170 -17.68 5.42 3.03
CA GLU A 170 -16.49 5.31 3.87
C GLU A 170 -15.62 4.17 3.36
N VAL A 171 -14.32 4.45 3.29
CA VAL A 171 -13.29 3.49 2.90
C VAL A 171 -12.30 3.36 4.03
N PHE A 172 -11.98 2.12 4.37
CA PHE A 172 -11.04 1.75 5.43
C PHE A 172 -9.81 1.12 4.79
N ASP A 173 -8.67 1.76 4.91
CA ASP A 173 -7.42 1.33 4.30
C ASP A 173 -6.32 1.22 5.35
N THR A 174 -5.52 0.18 5.28
CA THR A 174 -4.29 0.04 6.07
C THR A 174 -3.10 0.09 5.12
N TRP A 175 -2.33 1.18 5.18
CA TRP A 175 -1.18 1.40 4.31
C TRP A 175 0.13 1.33 5.07
N LYS A 176 1.15 0.76 4.45
CA LYS A 176 2.49 0.68 5.02
C LYS A 176 3.46 1.52 4.21
N PHE A 177 4.15 2.41 4.92
CA PHE A 177 5.18 3.27 4.38
C PHE A 177 6.56 2.86 4.86
N SER A 178 7.60 3.10 4.07
CA SER A 178 8.99 2.91 4.48
C SER A 178 9.87 4.09 4.09
N ARG A 179 10.95 4.27 4.87
CA ARG A 179 12.02 5.24 4.60
C ARG A 179 13.37 4.67 5.03
N ASP A 180 14.39 4.77 4.18
CA ASP A 180 15.79 4.53 4.59
C ASP A 180 16.32 5.79 5.28
N ILE A 181 16.70 5.69 6.55
CA ILE A 181 17.22 6.80 7.36
C ILE A 181 18.56 7.36 6.85
N ARG A 182 19.29 6.56 6.07
CA ARG A 182 20.56 7.00 5.45
C ARG A 182 20.35 7.71 4.12
N SER A 183 19.13 7.64 3.58
CA SER A 183 18.80 8.29 2.32
C SER A 183 18.77 9.81 2.50
N THR A 184 19.41 10.52 1.58
CA THR A 184 19.28 11.99 1.49
C THR A 184 17.87 12.43 1.07
N ASN A 185 17.07 11.50 0.54
CA ASN A 185 15.67 11.75 0.20
C ASN A 185 14.80 11.56 1.45
N PRO A 186 14.16 12.61 1.97
CA PRO A 186 13.34 12.52 3.18
C PRO A 186 11.97 11.86 2.93
N ASN A 187 11.65 11.56 1.68
CA ASN A 187 10.31 11.08 1.31
C ASN A 187 10.10 9.63 1.74
N TRP A 188 8.97 9.39 2.35
CA TRP A 188 8.44 8.06 2.60
C TRP A 188 7.85 7.48 1.32
N LYS A 189 8.01 6.16 1.15
CA LYS A 189 7.42 5.42 0.04
C LYS A 189 6.36 4.46 0.54
N LEU A 190 5.25 4.39 -0.15
CA LEU A 190 4.25 3.37 0.05
C LEU A 190 4.81 2.02 -0.43
N ILE A 191 4.84 1.04 0.47
CA ILE A 191 5.37 -0.31 0.20
C ILE A 191 4.31 -1.40 0.24
N ASP A 192 3.13 -1.10 0.80
CA ASP A 192 2.03 -2.05 0.93
C ASP A 192 0.70 -1.35 1.15
N THR A 193 -0.38 -1.93 0.60
CA THR A 193 -1.76 -1.48 0.78
C THR A 193 -2.65 -2.67 1.14
N GLN A 194 -3.52 -2.48 2.14
CA GLN A 194 -4.57 -3.42 2.54
C GLN A 194 -5.87 -2.63 2.69
N ALA A 195 -6.97 -3.20 2.23
CA ALA A 195 -8.32 -2.64 2.31
C ALA A 195 -9.26 -3.62 3.00
#